data_dec30d61b652e9296203fa87acae0ec6
#
_entry.id   dec30d61b652e9296203fa87acae0ec6
#
_cell.length_a   1.000
_cell.length_b   1.000
_cell.length_c   1.000
_cell.angle_alpha   90.00
_cell.angle_beta   90.00
_cell.angle_gamma   90.00
#
_symmetry.space_group_name_H-M   'P 1'
#
loop_
_entity.id
_entity.type
_entity.pdbx_description
1 polymer ?
#
loop_
_entity_poly.entity_id
_entity_poly.type
_entity_poly.pdbx_seq_one_letter_code
_entity_poly.pdbx_strand_id
1 'polypeptide(L)'
;ICYGRDLKLIGVPTLELLCVPVLLRELPEEDALLCPMLDARRMEVYAGIYDRALKPVREIRADIVTAETYQEYLNQHPVYFFGNGAAKCMATINHPNAHLIEGIEPLAKWMQPLAERRLLNGQTEDVAYFVPYYLKDFVAKMPKNLLNIEH
;
A
#
# COMPACT_ATOMS: atom_id res chain seq x y z
N ILE A 1 21.88 -13.24 4.46
CA ILE A 1 22.79 -12.99 3.31
C ILE A 1 23.30 -11.55 3.32
N CYS A 2 22.41 -10.58 3.42
CA CYS A 2 22.81 -9.18 3.44
C CYS A 2 23.73 -8.85 4.60
N TYR A 3 23.42 -9.37 5.79
CA TYR A 3 24.21 -9.14 6.98
C TYR A 3 25.64 -9.70 6.86
N GLY A 4 25.76 -10.93 6.36
CA GLY A 4 27.05 -11.60 6.26
C GLY A 4 27.95 -11.06 5.14
N ARG A 5 27.37 -10.38 4.15
CA ARG A 5 28.11 -9.86 2.99
C ARG A 5 28.20 -8.34 2.95
N ASP A 6 27.76 -7.66 3.99
CA ASP A 6 27.70 -6.19 4.05
C ASP A 6 26.93 -5.58 2.88
N LEU A 7 25.89 -6.29 2.44
CA LEU A 7 24.98 -5.81 1.40
C LEU A 7 23.89 -4.94 2.01
N LYS A 8 23.43 -3.97 1.25
CA LYS A 8 22.33 -3.10 1.68
C LYS A 8 20.99 -3.78 1.48
N LEU A 9 20.11 -3.67 2.49
CA LEU A 9 18.76 -4.19 2.43
C LEU A 9 17.78 -3.04 2.16
N ILE A 10 16.87 -3.26 1.20
CA ILE A 10 15.85 -2.29 0.85
C ILE A 10 14.48 -2.96 0.95
N GLY A 11 13.62 -2.42 1.83
CA GLY A 11 12.25 -2.87 1.98
C GLY A 11 11.31 -2.05 1.10
N VAL A 12 10.45 -2.72 0.34
CA VAL A 12 9.44 -2.07 -0.50
C VAL A 12 8.07 -2.58 -0.08
N PRO A 13 7.20 -1.72 0.48
CA PRO A 13 5.83 -2.14 0.84
C PRO A 13 5.06 -2.62 -0.38
N THR A 14 4.30 -3.69 -0.24
CA THR A 14 3.50 -4.27 -1.33
C THR A 14 2.52 -3.25 -1.91
N LEU A 15 1.91 -2.44 -1.07
CA LEU A 15 0.96 -1.42 -1.53
C LEU A 15 1.63 -0.36 -2.40
N GLU A 16 2.82 0.07 -2.03
CA GLU A 16 3.60 1.01 -2.83
C GLU A 16 3.99 0.39 -4.18
N LEU A 17 4.34 -0.89 -4.17
CA LEU A 17 4.68 -1.65 -5.37
C LEU A 17 3.52 -1.67 -6.37
N LEU A 18 2.29 -1.77 -5.90
CA LEU A 18 1.10 -1.75 -6.75
C LEU A 18 0.91 -0.41 -7.47
N CYS A 19 1.44 0.67 -6.92
CA CYS A 19 1.30 2.00 -7.53
C CYS A 19 2.13 2.16 -8.80
N VAL A 20 3.23 1.43 -8.94
CA VAL A 20 4.16 1.60 -10.06
C VAL A 20 3.49 1.36 -11.41
N PRO A 21 2.81 0.21 -11.65
CA PRO A 21 2.16 -0.01 -12.93
C PRO A 21 1.05 0.99 -13.23
N VAL A 22 0.38 1.50 -12.20
CA VAL A 22 -0.65 2.52 -12.37
C VAL A 22 -0.04 3.81 -12.90
N LEU A 23 1.05 4.26 -12.31
CA LEU A 23 1.75 5.46 -12.75
C LEU A 23 2.28 5.35 -14.16
N LEU A 24 2.72 4.16 -14.57
CA LEU A 24 3.31 3.93 -15.89
C LEU A 24 2.26 3.74 -16.98
N ARG A 25 1.12 3.18 -16.66
CA ARG A 25 0.09 2.80 -17.65
C ARG A 25 -1.04 3.82 -17.77
N GLU A 26 -1.52 4.30 -16.63
CA GLU A 26 -2.76 5.09 -16.60
C GLU A 26 -2.50 6.59 -16.65
N LEU A 27 -1.28 7.04 -16.33
CA LEU A 27 -0.91 8.46 -16.32
C LEU A 27 -1.97 9.33 -15.63
N PRO A 28 -2.23 9.10 -14.33
CA PRO A 28 -3.28 9.84 -13.62
C PRO A 28 -3.02 11.35 -13.61
N GLU A 29 -4.05 12.12 -13.39
CA GLU A 29 -3.99 13.59 -13.28
C GLU A 29 -3.01 14.01 -12.18
N GLU A 30 -2.48 15.22 -12.28
CA GLU A 30 -1.46 15.70 -11.33
C GLU A 30 -1.92 15.71 -9.88
N ASP A 31 -3.19 16.00 -9.66
CA ASP A 31 -3.78 16.04 -8.32
C ASP A 31 -4.41 14.70 -7.90
N ALA A 32 -4.29 13.66 -8.73
CA ALA A 32 -4.85 12.36 -8.42
C ALA A 32 -4.14 11.70 -7.26
N LEU A 33 -4.91 10.96 -6.47
CA LEU A 33 -4.40 10.13 -5.40
C LEU A 33 -4.49 8.65 -5.78
N LEU A 34 -3.56 7.87 -5.29
CA LEU A 34 -3.47 6.44 -5.55
C LEU A 34 -3.81 5.68 -4.27
N CYS A 35 -4.78 4.79 -4.34
CA CYS A 35 -5.23 4.02 -3.19
C CYS A 35 -5.15 2.52 -3.48
N PRO A 36 -3.96 1.92 -3.33
CA PRO A 36 -3.83 0.48 -3.44
C PRO A 36 -4.53 -0.23 -2.29
N MET A 37 -5.17 -1.35 -2.59
CA MET A 37 -5.94 -2.12 -1.63
C MET A 37 -5.63 -3.60 -1.73
N LEU A 38 -5.35 -4.22 -0.60
CA LEU A 38 -5.24 -5.66 -0.46
C LEU A 38 -6.44 -6.18 0.31
N ASP A 39 -7.04 -7.25 -0.20
CA ASP A 39 -8.19 -7.87 0.44
C ASP A 39 -7.82 -8.44 1.80
N ALA A 40 -8.58 -8.06 2.82
CA ALA A 40 -8.36 -8.55 4.17
C ALA A 40 -9.48 -9.46 4.69
N ARG A 41 -10.69 -9.28 4.27
CA ARG A 41 -11.91 -10.10 4.51
C ARG A 41 -13.14 -9.21 4.44
N ARG A 42 -14.26 -9.76 3.93
CA ARG A 42 -15.54 -9.03 3.85
C ARG A 42 -15.28 -7.62 3.26
N MET A 43 -15.66 -6.56 3.95
CA MET A 43 -15.42 -5.19 3.53
C MET A 43 -14.17 -4.57 4.13
N GLU A 44 -13.27 -5.39 4.70
CA GLU A 44 -12.00 -4.92 5.22
C GLU A 44 -10.89 -5.04 4.16
N VAL A 45 -10.06 -4.02 4.08
CA VAL A 45 -8.89 -3.99 3.20
C VAL A 45 -7.70 -3.38 3.93
N TYR A 46 -6.49 -3.76 3.50
CA TYR A 46 -5.30 -2.99 3.84
C TYR A 46 -5.08 -1.97 2.74
N ALA A 47 -5.06 -0.70 3.10
CA ALA A 47 -4.96 0.38 2.14
C ALA A 47 -4.07 1.51 2.64
N GLY A 48 -3.40 2.16 1.72
CA GLY A 48 -2.71 3.42 1.94
C GLY A 48 -3.15 4.40 0.88
N ILE A 49 -2.79 5.66 1.04
CA ILE A 49 -3.06 6.68 0.03
C ILE A 49 -1.75 7.38 -0.29
N TYR A 50 -1.44 7.47 -1.58
CA TYR A 50 -0.21 8.05 -2.09
C TYR A 50 -0.52 9.13 -3.12
N ASP A 51 0.36 10.12 -3.23
CA ASP A 51 0.32 11.03 -4.36
C ASP A 51 1.08 10.43 -5.56
N ARG A 52 1.16 11.17 -6.66
CA ARG A 52 1.85 10.70 -7.88
C ARG A 52 3.37 10.57 -7.70
N ALA A 53 3.93 11.24 -6.71
CA ALA A 53 5.35 11.13 -6.37
C ALA A 53 5.61 9.96 -5.41
N LEU A 54 4.58 9.17 -5.10
CA LEU A 54 4.60 8.06 -4.13
C LEU A 54 4.90 8.52 -2.71
N LYS A 55 4.53 9.76 -2.41
CA LYS A 55 4.53 10.24 -1.03
C LYS A 55 3.28 9.75 -0.33
N PRO A 56 3.41 9.16 0.87
CA PRO A 56 2.22 8.76 1.62
C PRO A 56 1.41 9.99 2.05
N VAL A 57 0.17 10.06 1.59
CA VAL A 57 -0.81 11.02 2.04
C VAL A 57 -1.51 10.50 3.29
N ARG A 58 -1.68 9.18 3.33
CA ARG A 58 -2.20 8.49 4.51
C ARG A 58 -1.42 7.18 4.68
N GLU A 59 -1.03 6.89 5.91
CA GLU A 59 -0.34 5.66 6.26
C GLU A 59 -1.16 4.41 5.94
N ILE A 60 -0.47 3.31 5.69
CA ILE A 60 -1.10 2.01 5.45
C ILE A 60 -1.80 1.56 6.73
N ARG A 61 -3.06 1.17 6.60
CA ARG A 61 -3.83 0.62 7.71
C ARG A 61 -4.95 -0.29 7.21
N ALA A 62 -5.56 -1.01 8.14
CA ALA A 62 -6.74 -1.80 7.85
C ALA A 62 -7.98 -0.90 7.91
N ASP A 63 -8.73 -0.86 6.83
CA ASP A 63 -9.96 -0.09 6.73
C ASP A 63 -11.15 -1.02 6.61
N ILE A 64 -12.19 -0.76 7.38
CA ILE A 64 -13.52 -1.31 7.13
C ILE A 64 -14.23 -0.29 6.24
N VAL A 65 -14.44 -0.64 4.98
CA VAL A 65 -14.86 0.33 3.96
C VAL A 65 -16.34 0.63 4.05
N THR A 66 -16.67 1.90 4.19
CA THR A 66 -18.01 2.44 4.15
C THR A 66 -18.07 3.55 3.10
N ALA A 67 -19.25 4.13 2.87
CA ALA A 67 -19.41 5.22 1.94
C ALA A 67 -18.58 6.46 2.31
N GLU A 68 -18.29 6.64 3.58
CA GLU A 68 -17.58 7.80 4.11
C GLU A 68 -16.07 7.60 4.27
N THR A 69 -15.58 6.37 4.16
CA THR A 69 -14.19 6.04 4.52
C THR A 69 -13.16 6.90 3.79
N TYR A 70 -13.38 7.17 2.51
CA TYR A 70 -12.45 7.96 1.68
C TYR A 70 -13.03 9.29 1.22
N GLN A 71 -14.16 9.70 1.79
CA GLN A 71 -14.92 10.84 1.31
C GLN A 71 -14.12 12.14 1.34
N GLU A 72 -13.32 12.37 2.37
CA GLU A 72 -12.52 13.58 2.47
C GLU A 72 -11.53 13.73 1.31
N TYR A 73 -10.99 12.61 0.82
CA TYR A 73 -10.07 12.61 -0.32
C TYR A 73 -10.83 12.73 -1.64
N LEU A 74 -11.94 12.02 -1.76
CA LEU A 74 -12.76 12.01 -2.97
C LEU A 74 -13.42 13.36 -3.25
N ASN A 75 -13.70 14.13 -2.24
CA ASN A 75 -14.28 15.46 -2.39
C ASN A 75 -13.31 16.47 -3.00
N GLN A 76 -12.01 16.20 -2.90
CA GLN A 76 -10.95 17.13 -3.31
C GLN A 76 -10.13 16.63 -4.50
N HIS A 77 -10.07 15.30 -4.71
CA HIS A 77 -9.16 14.68 -5.68
C HIS A 77 -9.83 13.53 -6.40
N PRO A 78 -9.45 13.27 -7.66
CA PRO A 78 -9.70 11.94 -8.24
C PRO A 78 -8.85 10.92 -7.49
N VAL A 79 -9.46 9.80 -7.11
CA VAL A 79 -8.77 8.71 -6.38
C VAL A 79 -8.88 7.43 -7.20
N TYR A 80 -7.74 6.83 -7.48
CA TYR A 80 -7.66 5.57 -8.21
C TYR A 80 -7.50 4.43 -7.24
N PHE A 81 -8.46 3.51 -7.26
CA PHE A 81 -8.49 2.32 -6.41
C PHE A 81 -8.06 1.12 -7.24
N PHE A 82 -7.13 0.34 -6.74
CA PHE A 82 -6.59 -0.83 -7.44
C PHE A 82 -6.05 -1.86 -6.44
N GLY A 83 -5.70 -3.02 -6.95
CA GLY A 83 -5.31 -4.16 -6.14
C GLY A 83 -6.47 -5.13 -5.92
N ASN A 84 -6.21 -6.28 -5.31
CA ASN A 84 -7.21 -7.34 -5.19
C ASN A 84 -8.36 -7.03 -4.22
N GLY A 85 -8.23 -5.98 -3.43
CA GLY A 85 -9.29 -5.55 -2.51
C GLY A 85 -10.18 -4.44 -3.06
N ALA A 86 -9.83 -3.84 -4.20
CA ALA A 86 -10.50 -2.63 -4.68
C ALA A 86 -11.89 -2.88 -5.26
N ALA A 87 -12.05 -3.91 -6.09
CA ALA A 87 -13.29 -4.14 -6.83
C ALA A 87 -14.51 -4.31 -5.90
N LYS A 88 -14.35 -5.04 -4.81
CA LYS A 88 -15.44 -5.26 -3.85
C LYS A 88 -15.91 -3.98 -3.15
N CYS A 89 -15.06 -2.97 -3.10
CA CYS A 89 -15.35 -1.71 -2.39
C CYS A 89 -16.06 -0.67 -3.25
N MET A 90 -16.01 -0.80 -4.57
CA MET A 90 -16.49 0.25 -5.47
C MET A 90 -17.99 0.54 -5.35
N ALA A 91 -18.80 -0.51 -5.15
CA ALA A 91 -20.23 -0.33 -4.96
C ALA A 91 -20.56 0.46 -3.68
N THR A 92 -19.74 0.27 -2.64
CA THR A 92 -19.91 0.96 -1.36
C THR A 92 -19.38 2.39 -1.43
N ILE A 93 -18.23 2.60 -2.08
CA ILE A 93 -17.61 3.92 -2.21
C ILE A 93 -18.44 4.85 -3.09
N ASN A 94 -18.87 4.40 -4.26
CA ASN A 94 -19.77 5.06 -5.20
C ASN A 94 -19.69 6.60 -5.22
N HIS A 95 -18.60 7.12 -5.76
CA HIS A 95 -18.36 8.56 -5.86
C HIS A 95 -17.87 8.91 -7.27
N PRO A 96 -18.24 10.07 -7.85
CA PRO A 96 -17.81 10.43 -9.22
C PRO A 96 -16.30 10.53 -9.38
N ASN A 97 -15.57 10.85 -8.33
CA ASN A 97 -14.10 10.91 -8.36
C ASN A 97 -13.42 9.56 -8.01
N ALA A 98 -14.19 8.52 -7.76
CA ALA A 98 -13.66 7.19 -7.49
C ALA A 98 -13.49 6.42 -8.80
N HIS A 99 -12.29 5.99 -9.09
CA HIS A 99 -11.96 5.25 -10.31
C HIS A 99 -11.34 3.89 -9.95
N LEU A 100 -11.81 2.83 -10.59
CA LEU A 100 -11.27 1.49 -10.40
C LEU A 100 -10.32 1.15 -11.54
N ILE A 101 -9.13 0.65 -11.20
CA ILE A 101 -8.18 0.09 -12.16
C ILE A 101 -8.05 -1.40 -11.86
N GLU A 102 -8.43 -2.23 -12.82
CA GLU A 102 -8.37 -3.67 -12.70
C GLU A 102 -7.06 -4.22 -13.25
N GLY A 103 -6.71 -5.45 -12.85
CA GLY A 103 -5.55 -6.15 -13.36
C GLY A 103 -4.21 -5.69 -12.82
N ILE A 104 -4.20 -4.94 -11.73
CA ILE A 104 -2.97 -4.51 -11.08
C ILE A 104 -2.55 -5.56 -10.06
N GLU A 105 -1.35 -6.12 -10.25
CA GLU A 105 -0.79 -7.16 -9.39
C GLU A 105 0.61 -6.77 -8.91
N PRO A 106 1.02 -7.25 -7.72
CA PRO A 106 2.34 -6.94 -7.18
C PRO A 106 3.42 -7.83 -7.83
N LEU A 107 3.87 -7.44 -9.00
CA LEU A 107 4.89 -8.19 -9.73
C LEU A 107 6.29 -7.72 -9.32
N ALA A 108 7.20 -8.69 -9.15
CA ALA A 108 8.58 -8.42 -8.73
C ALA A 108 9.31 -7.43 -9.65
N LYS A 109 8.99 -7.42 -10.95
CA LYS A 109 9.61 -6.50 -11.90
C LYS A 109 9.40 -5.02 -11.56
N TRP A 110 8.37 -4.69 -10.78
CA TRP A 110 8.11 -3.32 -10.36
C TRP A 110 8.92 -2.90 -9.14
N MET A 111 9.61 -3.86 -8.50
CA MET A 111 10.44 -3.54 -7.33
C MET A 111 11.70 -2.77 -7.70
N GLN A 112 12.24 -3.01 -8.86
CA GLN A 112 13.51 -2.41 -9.26
C GLN A 112 13.49 -0.87 -9.21
N PRO A 113 12.55 -0.17 -9.87
CA PRO A 113 12.57 1.29 -9.82
C PRO A 113 12.36 1.85 -8.41
N LEU A 114 11.58 1.18 -7.58
CA LEU A 114 11.38 1.62 -6.20
C LEU A 114 12.62 1.38 -5.35
N ALA A 115 13.28 0.24 -5.55
CA ALA A 115 14.49 -0.10 -4.82
C ALA A 115 15.63 0.85 -5.19
N GLU A 116 15.80 1.16 -6.48
CA GLU A 116 16.79 2.11 -6.95
C GLU A 116 16.57 3.50 -6.36
N ARG A 117 15.34 3.97 -6.36
CA ARG A 117 14.98 5.25 -5.78
C ARG A 117 15.32 5.32 -4.30
N ARG A 118 15.00 4.27 -3.54
CA ARG A 118 15.31 4.20 -2.12
C ARG A 118 16.80 4.16 -1.85
N LEU A 119 17.53 3.41 -2.66
CA LEU A 119 18.98 3.34 -2.56
C LEU A 119 19.63 4.70 -2.79
N LEU A 120 19.20 5.41 -3.83
CA LEU A 120 19.73 6.76 -4.15
C LEU A 120 19.43 7.77 -3.05
N ASN A 121 18.31 7.60 -2.34
CA ASN A 121 17.90 8.47 -1.24
C ASN A 121 18.46 8.03 0.12
N GLY A 122 19.28 6.99 0.15
CA GLY A 122 19.84 6.45 1.40
C GLY A 122 18.81 5.74 2.28
N GLN A 123 17.66 5.35 1.73
CA GLN A 123 16.57 4.71 2.47
C GLN A 123 16.77 3.20 2.49
N THR A 124 17.76 2.74 3.25
CA THR A 124 18.03 1.31 3.41
C THR A 124 17.61 0.86 4.81
N GLU A 125 17.31 -0.43 4.92
CA GLU A 125 16.91 -1.04 6.19
C GLU A 125 18.13 -1.53 6.95
N ASP A 126 18.04 -1.53 8.28
CA ASP A 126 19.01 -2.20 9.13
C ASP A 126 18.74 -3.70 9.04
N VAL A 127 19.67 -4.45 8.45
CA VAL A 127 19.48 -5.88 8.22
C VAL A 127 19.32 -6.68 9.50
N ALA A 128 19.85 -6.18 10.62
CA ALA A 128 19.73 -6.84 11.91
C ALA A 128 18.35 -6.70 12.54
N TYR A 129 17.63 -5.66 12.21
CA TYR A 129 16.35 -5.30 12.85
C TYR A 129 15.17 -5.20 11.88
N PHE A 130 15.40 -5.47 10.62
CA PHE A 130 14.33 -5.37 9.63
C PHE A 130 13.19 -6.37 9.90
N VAL A 131 11.97 -5.84 9.93
CA VAL A 131 10.75 -6.65 10.05
C VAL A 131 9.79 -6.22 8.93
N PRO A 132 9.27 -7.17 8.13
CA PRO A 132 8.33 -6.83 7.07
C PRO A 132 7.09 -6.11 7.60
N TYR A 133 6.75 -4.99 7.00
CA TYR A 133 5.66 -4.12 7.46
C TYR A 133 4.29 -4.80 7.44
N TYR A 134 4.03 -5.64 6.45
CA TYR A 134 2.72 -6.28 6.30
C TYR A 134 2.29 -7.09 7.52
N LEU A 135 3.24 -7.56 8.31
CA LEU A 135 2.93 -8.34 9.50
C LEU A 135 2.46 -7.48 10.67
N LYS A 136 2.80 -6.21 10.69
CA LYS A 136 2.43 -5.32 11.80
C LYS A 136 0.93 -5.22 11.98
N ASP A 137 0.21 -4.94 10.92
CA ASP A 137 -1.24 -4.77 10.98
C ASP A 137 -1.93 -6.08 11.30
N PHE A 138 -1.42 -7.17 10.76
CA PHE A 138 -1.94 -8.50 11.05
C PHE A 138 -1.71 -8.88 12.51
N VAL A 139 -0.50 -8.67 13.01
CA VAL A 139 -0.14 -8.98 14.40
C VAL A 139 -0.97 -8.14 15.38
N ALA A 140 -1.21 -6.89 15.07
CA ALA A 140 -2.02 -6.01 15.92
C ALA A 140 -3.46 -6.50 16.09
N LYS A 141 -3.95 -7.33 15.18
CA LYS A 141 -5.28 -7.94 15.24
C LYS A 141 -5.30 -9.31 15.88
N MET A 142 -4.14 -9.89 16.10
CA MET A 142 -4.07 -11.18 16.79
C MET A 142 -4.47 -11.02 18.24
N PRO A 143 -5.10 -12.04 18.81
CA PRO A 143 -5.43 -12.01 20.23
C PRO A 143 -4.18 -11.71 21.06
N LYS A 144 -4.31 -10.78 21.98
CA LYS A 144 -3.19 -10.41 22.86
C LYS A 144 -2.64 -11.61 23.63
N ASN A 145 -3.45 -12.63 23.79
CA ASN A 145 -3.06 -13.86 24.48
C ASN A 145 -1.90 -14.57 23.80
N LEU A 146 -1.81 -14.51 22.49
CA LEU A 146 -0.71 -15.15 21.76
C LEU A 146 0.63 -14.45 22.01
N LEU A 147 0.58 -13.15 22.22
CA LEU A 147 1.79 -12.38 22.54
C LEU A 147 2.17 -12.54 24.01
N ASN A 148 1.21 -12.78 24.88
CA ASN A 148 1.46 -12.94 26.30
C ASN A 148 1.93 -14.34 26.68
N ILE A 149 1.66 -15.34 25.87
CA ILE A 149 2.11 -16.70 26.11
C ILE A 149 3.63 -16.83 25.95
N GLU A 150 4.23 -15.98 25.14
CA GLU A 150 5.67 -15.97 24.88
C GLU A 150 6.46 -15.28 25.97
N HIS A 151 5.80 -14.73 26.93
CA HIS A 151 6.40 -14.01 28.05
C HIS A 151 6.22 -14.80 29.34
#